data_10a15e275003f6d7e0be6db51659467d
#
_entry.id   10a15e275003f6d7e0be6db51659467d
#
_cell.length_a   1.000
_cell.length_b   1.000
_cell.length_c   1.000
_cell.angle_alpha   90.00
_cell.angle_beta   90.00
_cell.angle_gamma   90.00
#
_symmetry.space_group_name_H-M   'P 1'
#
loop_
_entity.id
_entity.type
_entity.pdbx_description
1 polymer ?
#
loop_
_entity_poly.entity_id
_entity_poly.type
_entity_poly.pdbx_seq_one_letter_code
_entity_poly.pdbx_strand_id
1 'polypeptide(L)'
;KSLQNKSVYTKQKQRQIDSLKIALRQSDNIQEKIGIAQSLCFEYSSFQKDSALVYAIHMNNLAQKSNDKELLIEAKLDYSRILSSMGFFKEALAIVNSTQQEQLSPRLKAEYFLGQVTIYNHQKTFASNENDAQENDLIAQIYRDSLLQCKEVPSNVRAFMSAPTLLFHKKYDNAIHILDSVYKSYAPYSRDAGIIAYSLASAYQGKNDSENMIKYFAISAISDVLNGARENFSLKILAKLIFESGDIDRAYKYMKNAMEDAILCNARINTIEASDMYLFIDKAFQEKEKNKFITITILLVALCFVCILLCALFIQLKKQKRKVEQANESLSYHLYEIQQMNSILADNNKIKEEYVGLYMDCLLYTSDAADE
;
A
#
# COMPACT_ATOMS: atom_id res chain seq x y z
N LYS A 1 -0.26 -7.54 4.38
CA LYS A 1 0.66 -8.69 4.59
C LYS A 1 1.50 -9.00 3.34
N SER A 2 0.89 -9.27 2.16
CA SER A 2 1.65 -9.64 0.93
C SER A 2 2.67 -8.57 0.55
N LEU A 3 2.32 -7.29 0.54
CA LEU A 3 3.25 -6.21 0.26
C LEU A 3 4.40 -6.07 1.28
N GLN A 4 4.18 -6.46 2.53
CA GLN A 4 5.25 -6.47 3.54
C GLN A 4 6.30 -7.55 3.27
N ASN A 5 5.88 -8.66 2.67
CA ASN A 5 6.73 -9.80 2.33
C ASN A 5 7.14 -9.83 0.85
N LYS A 6 6.90 -8.75 0.10
CA LYS A 6 7.18 -8.65 -1.34
C LYS A 6 8.62 -9.03 -1.71
N SER A 7 9.59 -8.63 -0.88
CA SER A 7 11.00 -8.97 -1.11
C SER A 7 11.28 -10.48 -1.11
N VAL A 8 10.51 -11.26 -0.35
CA VAL A 8 10.63 -12.73 -0.32
C VAL A 8 10.20 -13.31 -1.67
N TYR A 9 9.04 -12.89 -2.18
CA TYR A 9 8.51 -13.37 -3.46
C TYR A 9 9.37 -12.93 -4.64
N THR A 10 9.88 -11.69 -4.61
CA THR A 10 10.84 -11.20 -5.61
C THR A 10 12.12 -12.05 -5.63
N LYS A 11 12.65 -12.45 -4.46
CA LYS A 11 13.81 -13.33 -4.38
C LYS A 11 13.51 -14.74 -4.89
N GLN A 12 12.32 -15.27 -4.62
CA GLN A 12 11.89 -16.57 -5.17
C GLN A 12 11.83 -16.53 -6.70
N LYS A 13 11.22 -15.49 -7.26
CA LYS A 13 11.17 -15.26 -8.71
C LYS A 13 12.57 -15.18 -9.31
N GLN A 14 13.48 -14.44 -8.69
CA GLN A 14 14.87 -14.33 -9.15
C GLN A 14 15.58 -15.69 -9.15
N ARG A 15 15.41 -16.50 -8.11
CA ARG A 15 15.99 -17.85 -8.05
C ARG A 15 15.46 -18.76 -9.16
N GLN A 16 14.17 -18.68 -9.45
CA GLN A 16 13.54 -19.43 -10.55
C GLN A 16 14.16 -19.03 -11.91
N ILE A 17 14.30 -17.74 -12.15
CA ILE A 17 14.95 -17.18 -13.34
C ILE A 17 16.42 -17.64 -13.42
N ASP A 18 17.16 -17.59 -12.32
CA ASP A 18 18.58 -17.98 -12.30
C ASP A 18 18.75 -19.49 -12.57
N SER A 19 17.83 -20.33 -12.08
CA SER A 19 17.80 -21.76 -12.41
C SER A 19 17.59 -22.00 -13.91
N LEU A 20 16.66 -21.28 -14.54
CA LEU A 20 16.45 -21.36 -16.00
C LEU A 20 17.68 -20.89 -16.79
N LYS A 21 18.39 -19.86 -16.33
CA LYS A 21 19.64 -19.41 -16.98
C LYS A 21 20.74 -20.46 -16.89
N ILE A 22 20.85 -21.16 -15.78
CA ILE A 22 21.80 -22.26 -15.62
C ILE A 22 21.43 -23.39 -16.60
N ALA A 23 20.16 -23.80 -16.64
CA ALA A 23 19.68 -24.81 -17.56
C ALA A 23 19.95 -24.44 -19.04
N LEU A 24 19.74 -23.16 -19.42
CA LEU A 24 20.01 -22.68 -20.78
C LEU A 24 21.49 -22.81 -21.16
N ARG A 25 22.40 -22.60 -20.22
CA ARG A 25 23.85 -22.73 -20.46
C ARG A 25 24.30 -24.18 -20.54
N GLN A 26 23.64 -25.08 -19.82
CA GLN A 26 24.00 -26.50 -19.73
C GLN A 26 23.39 -27.35 -20.83
N SER A 27 22.31 -26.93 -21.46
CA SER A 27 21.70 -27.66 -22.55
C SER A 27 22.54 -27.54 -23.84
N ASP A 28 22.71 -28.63 -24.55
CA ASP A 28 23.35 -28.67 -25.89
C ASP A 28 22.28 -28.80 -27.00
N ASN A 29 21.06 -29.21 -26.67
CA ASN A 29 19.97 -29.38 -27.61
C ASN A 29 19.33 -28.03 -27.97
N ILE A 30 19.27 -27.72 -29.27
CA ILE A 30 18.75 -26.43 -29.75
C ILE A 30 17.26 -26.27 -29.47
N GLN A 31 16.47 -27.32 -29.53
CA GLN A 31 15.02 -27.28 -29.25
C GLN A 31 14.77 -27.04 -27.77
N GLU A 32 15.55 -27.70 -26.90
CA GLU A 32 15.50 -27.48 -25.45
C GLU A 32 15.91 -26.03 -25.09
N LYS A 33 16.97 -25.52 -25.74
CA LYS A 33 17.38 -24.10 -25.56
C LYS A 33 16.27 -23.13 -25.94
N ILE A 34 15.54 -23.39 -27.03
CA ILE A 34 14.40 -22.56 -27.45
C ILE A 34 13.31 -22.59 -26.40
N GLY A 35 12.93 -23.76 -25.87
CA GLY A 35 11.91 -23.89 -24.82
C GLY A 35 12.31 -23.20 -23.50
N ILE A 36 13.59 -23.31 -23.11
CA ILE A 36 14.10 -22.61 -21.93
C ILE A 36 14.13 -21.08 -22.13
N ALA A 37 14.54 -20.62 -23.34
CA ALA A 37 14.53 -19.20 -23.68
C ALA A 37 13.09 -18.63 -23.70
N GLN A 38 12.12 -19.41 -24.18
CA GLN A 38 10.69 -19.08 -24.12
C GLN A 38 10.23 -18.95 -22.67
N SER A 39 10.60 -19.89 -21.80
CA SER A 39 10.30 -19.84 -20.37
C SER A 39 10.91 -18.60 -19.71
N LEU A 40 12.17 -18.26 -20.03
CA LEU A 40 12.82 -17.03 -19.54
C LEU A 40 12.10 -15.77 -20.03
N CYS A 41 11.71 -15.74 -21.30
CA CYS A 41 10.93 -14.66 -21.88
C CYS A 41 9.61 -14.45 -21.09
N PHE A 42 8.88 -15.57 -20.83
CA PHE A 42 7.65 -15.56 -20.06
C PHE A 42 7.86 -15.06 -18.61
N GLU A 43 8.88 -15.58 -17.92
CA GLU A 43 9.19 -15.20 -16.55
C GLU A 43 9.58 -13.72 -16.44
N TYR A 44 10.34 -13.20 -17.40
CA TYR A 44 10.74 -11.79 -17.43
C TYR A 44 9.65 -10.83 -17.91
N SER A 45 8.65 -11.29 -18.66
CA SER A 45 7.64 -10.41 -19.29
C SER A 45 6.89 -9.51 -18.29
N SER A 46 6.66 -10.00 -17.07
CA SER A 46 6.04 -9.25 -15.98
C SER A 46 7.02 -8.81 -14.88
N PHE A 47 8.32 -9.15 -15.02
CA PHE A 47 9.36 -8.89 -14.01
C PHE A 47 10.36 -7.83 -14.46
N GLN A 48 10.85 -7.93 -15.70
CA GLN A 48 11.81 -6.99 -16.30
C GLN A 48 11.75 -7.10 -17.84
N LYS A 49 11.04 -6.20 -18.49
CA LYS A 49 10.74 -6.28 -19.94
C LYS A 49 11.97 -6.24 -20.84
N ASP A 50 13.00 -5.48 -20.48
CA ASP A 50 14.25 -5.44 -21.26
C ASP A 50 14.91 -6.84 -21.32
N SER A 51 14.92 -7.55 -20.21
CA SER A 51 15.43 -8.93 -20.17
C SER A 51 14.53 -9.88 -20.96
N ALA A 52 13.19 -9.70 -20.90
CA ALA A 52 12.29 -10.47 -21.75
C ALA A 52 12.60 -10.27 -23.24
N LEU A 53 12.86 -9.03 -23.65
CA LEU A 53 13.24 -8.71 -25.03
C LEU A 53 14.55 -9.40 -25.44
N VAL A 54 15.57 -9.38 -24.57
CA VAL A 54 16.85 -10.07 -24.84
C VAL A 54 16.62 -11.56 -25.09
N TYR A 55 15.81 -12.23 -24.26
CA TYR A 55 15.52 -13.65 -24.42
C TYR A 55 14.59 -13.95 -25.61
N ALA A 56 13.67 -13.06 -25.97
CA ALA A 56 12.86 -13.17 -27.16
C ALA A 56 13.72 -13.11 -28.44
N ILE A 57 14.69 -12.18 -28.51
CA ILE A 57 15.66 -12.09 -29.58
C ILE A 57 16.54 -13.36 -29.63
N HIS A 58 17.01 -13.81 -28.46
CA HIS A 58 17.84 -15.02 -28.38
C HIS A 58 17.08 -16.25 -28.87
N MET A 59 15.82 -16.42 -28.45
CA MET A 59 14.92 -17.49 -28.90
C MET A 59 14.73 -17.46 -30.43
N ASN A 60 14.45 -16.27 -31.00
CA ASN A 60 14.27 -16.11 -32.45
C ASN A 60 15.55 -16.48 -33.21
N ASN A 61 16.73 -16.11 -32.72
CA ASN A 61 18.01 -16.46 -33.33
C ASN A 61 18.29 -17.99 -33.26
N LEU A 62 17.92 -18.65 -32.17
CA LEU A 62 18.03 -20.09 -32.04
C LEU A 62 17.05 -20.80 -33.01
N ALA A 63 15.81 -20.30 -33.12
CA ALA A 63 14.81 -20.85 -34.03
C ALA A 63 15.23 -20.72 -35.48
N GLN A 64 15.88 -19.63 -35.87
CA GLN A 64 16.47 -19.50 -37.22
C GLN A 64 17.53 -20.56 -37.49
N LYS A 65 18.36 -20.92 -36.51
CA LYS A 65 19.41 -21.93 -36.65
C LYS A 65 18.88 -23.37 -36.62
N SER A 66 17.70 -23.61 -36.11
CA SER A 66 17.08 -24.92 -36.02
C SER A 66 16.60 -25.46 -37.38
N ASN A 67 16.46 -24.59 -38.38
CA ASN A 67 15.81 -24.87 -39.67
C ASN A 67 14.36 -25.39 -39.56
N ASP A 68 13.73 -25.26 -38.39
CA ASP A 68 12.34 -25.61 -38.14
C ASP A 68 11.46 -24.37 -38.34
N LYS A 69 10.63 -24.42 -39.41
CA LYS A 69 9.78 -23.27 -39.75
C LYS A 69 8.69 -23.00 -38.73
N GLU A 70 8.12 -24.04 -38.09
CA GLU A 70 7.10 -23.84 -37.06
C GLU A 70 7.68 -23.18 -35.81
N LEU A 71 8.83 -23.64 -35.35
CA LEU A 71 9.54 -23.02 -34.22
C LEU A 71 9.93 -21.56 -34.51
N LEU A 72 10.34 -21.28 -35.76
CA LEU A 72 10.68 -19.89 -36.14
C LEU A 72 9.46 -18.97 -36.12
N ILE A 73 8.30 -19.45 -36.62
CA ILE A 73 7.07 -18.67 -36.60
C ILE A 73 6.62 -18.44 -35.15
N GLU A 74 6.64 -19.47 -34.30
CA GLU A 74 6.31 -19.36 -32.89
C GLU A 74 7.20 -18.34 -32.17
N ALA A 75 8.51 -18.41 -32.37
CA ALA A 75 9.47 -17.47 -31.83
C ALA A 75 9.21 -16.02 -32.29
N LYS A 76 8.86 -15.82 -33.56
CA LYS A 76 8.47 -14.51 -34.12
C LYS A 76 7.20 -13.96 -33.43
N LEU A 77 6.19 -14.82 -33.24
CA LEU A 77 4.94 -14.42 -32.57
C LEU A 77 5.18 -14.04 -31.09
N ASP A 78 5.99 -14.82 -30.37
CA ASP A 78 6.38 -14.47 -29.00
C ASP A 78 7.17 -13.16 -28.95
N TYR A 79 8.13 -12.98 -29.84
CA TYR A 79 8.91 -11.74 -29.94
C TYR A 79 8.00 -10.54 -30.21
N SER A 80 7.02 -10.66 -31.10
CA SER A 80 6.06 -9.59 -31.38
C SER A 80 5.21 -9.22 -30.17
N ARG A 81 4.79 -10.21 -29.35
CA ARG A 81 4.06 -9.98 -28.09
C ARG A 81 4.88 -9.18 -27.08
N ILE A 82 6.17 -9.47 -26.95
CA ILE A 82 7.06 -8.70 -26.07
C ILE A 82 7.23 -7.26 -26.59
N LEU A 83 7.49 -7.07 -27.87
CA LEU A 83 7.58 -5.74 -28.48
C LEU A 83 6.31 -4.92 -28.23
N SER A 84 5.14 -5.50 -28.45
CA SER A 84 3.87 -4.80 -28.22
C SER A 84 3.67 -4.40 -26.77
N SER A 85 4.07 -5.25 -25.81
CA SER A 85 3.99 -4.96 -24.38
C SER A 85 4.91 -3.81 -23.94
N MET A 86 5.91 -3.47 -24.76
CA MET A 86 6.84 -2.35 -24.56
C MET A 86 6.45 -1.09 -25.35
N GLY A 87 5.37 -1.16 -26.18
CA GLY A 87 4.89 -0.04 -27.00
C GLY A 87 5.50 0.01 -28.40
N PHE A 88 6.29 -0.98 -28.82
CA PHE A 88 6.83 -1.06 -30.18
C PHE A 88 5.82 -1.72 -31.14
N PHE A 89 4.68 -1.06 -31.33
CA PHE A 89 3.54 -1.62 -32.07
C PHE A 89 3.80 -1.81 -33.54
N LYS A 90 4.48 -0.84 -34.17
CA LYS A 90 4.79 -0.89 -35.60
C LYS A 90 5.67 -2.08 -35.93
N GLU A 91 6.69 -2.31 -35.12
CA GLU A 91 7.61 -3.44 -35.25
C GLU A 91 6.89 -4.78 -34.95
N ALA A 92 6.06 -4.81 -33.91
CA ALA A 92 5.28 -5.99 -33.56
C ALA A 92 4.34 -6.41 -34.68
N LEU A 93 3.57 -5.46 -35.25
CA LEU A 93 2.68 -5.71 -36.38
C LEU A 93 3.44 -6.14 -37.66
N ALA A 94 4.58 -5.52 -37.95
CA ALA A 94 5.41 -5.90 -39.09
C ALA A 94 5.85 -7.38 -39.01
N ILE A 95 6.26 -7.84 -37.81
CA ILE A 95 6.65 -9.23 -37.57
C ILE A 95 5.46 -10.17 -37.76
N VAL A 96 4.32 -9.88 -37.08
CA VAL A 96 3.14 -10.76 -37.17
C VAL A 96 2.62 -10.85 -38.60
N ASN A 97 2.52 -9.70 -39.30
CA ASN A 97 2.04 -9.65 -40.69
C ASN A 97 2.98 -10.40 -41.64
N SER A 98 4.30 -10.44 -41.37
CA SER A 98 5.24 -11.24 -42.15
C SER A 98 4.97 -12.74 -42.09
N THR A 99 4.37 -13.22 -40.99
CA THR A 99 4.02 -14.64 -40.81
C THR A 99 2.72 -15.05 -41.54
N GLN A 100 1.86 -14.09 -41.87
CA GLN A 100 0.57 -14.35 -42.52
C GLN A 100 0.75 -14.90 -43.97
N GLN A 101 1.88 -14.62 -44.61
CA GLN A 101 2.17 -15.06 -45.95
C GLN A 101 2.52 -16.55 -46.04
N GLU A 102 2.73 -17.24 -44.90
CA GLU A 102 3.05 -18.65 -44.82
C GLU A 102 1.78 -19.48 -44.57
N GLN A 103 1.76 -20.71 -45.04
CA GLN A 103 0.72 -21.69 -44.66
C GLN A 103 0.93 -22.07 -43.18
N LEU A 104 0.13 -21.47 -42.29
CA LEU A 104 0.17 -21.76 -40.89
C LEU A 104 -0.55 -23.07 -40.56
N SER A 105 0.08 -23.93 -39.75
CA SER A 105 -0.63 -25.04 -39.13
C SER A 105 -1.79 -24.53 -38.28
N PRO A 106 -2.85 -25.32 -38.03
CA PRO A 106 -3.99 -24.89 -37.23
C PRO A 106 -3.59 -24.33 -35.86
N ARG A 107 -2.57 -24.92 -35.23
CA ARG A 107 -2.02 -24.43 -33.96
C ARG A 107 -1.39 -23.04 -34.12
N LEU A 108 -0.53 -22.83 -35.09
CA LEU A 108 0.12 -21.54 -35.32
C LEU A 108 -0.87 -20.45 -35.78
N LYS A 109 -1.95 -20.86 -36.46
CA LYS A 109 -3.04 -19.92 -36.81
C LYS A 109 -3.74 -19.39 -35.58
N ALA A 110 -3.98 -20.22 -34.56
CA ALA A 110 -4.50 -19.75 -33.28
C ALA A 110 -3.53 -18.80 -32.56
N GLU A 111 -2.22 -19.13 -32.53
CA GLU A 111 -1.17 -18.25 -31.98
C GLU A 111 -1.05 -16.92 -32.73
N TYR A 112 -1.20 -16.92 -34.04
CA TYR A 112 -1.24 -15.72 -34.88
C TYR A 112 -2.40 -14.80 -34.45
N PHE A 113 -3.62 -15.33 -34.34
CA PHE A 113 -4.77 -14.55 -33.91
C PHE A 113 -4.63 -14.07 -32.49
N LEU A 114 -4.10 -14.89 -31.59
CA LEU A 114 -3.80 -14.46 -30.21
C LEU A 114 -2.77 -13.32 -30.18
N GLY A 115 -1.75 -13.38 -31.03
CA GLY A 115 -0.77 -12.30 -31.20
C GLY A 115 -1.42 -10.99 -31.62
N GLN A 116 -2.29 -11.03 -32.64
CA GLN A 116 -3.04 -9.85 -33.10
C GLN A 116 -3.94 -9.28 -32.00
N VAL A 117 -4.74 -10.13 -31.33
CA VAL A 117 -5.56 -9.71 -30.18
C VAL A 117 -4.71 -9.00 -29.11
N THR A 118 -3.55 -9.56 -28.79
CA THR A 118 -2.65 -9.01 -27.77
C THR A 118 -2.11 -7.64 -28.19
N ILE A 119 -1.66 -7.50 -29.45
CA ILE A 119 -1.11 -6.22 -29.96
C ILE A 119 -2.18 -5.12 -29.92
N TYR A 120 -3.38 -5.40 -30.45
CA TYR A 120 -4.44 -4.40 -30.49
C TYR A 120 -5.01 -4.06 -29.09
N ASN A 121 -5.04 -5.02 -28.14
CA ASN A 121 -5.36 -4.72 -26.76
C ASN A 121 -4.30 -3.81 -26.10
N HIS A 122 -3.03 -4.00 -26.40
CA HIS A 122 -1.99 -3.08 -25.95
C HIS A 122 -2.14 -1.70 -26.61
N GLN A 123 -2.36 -1.64 -27.93
CA GLN A 123 -2.62 -0.36 -28.61
C GLN A 123 -3.82 0.40 -28.04
N LYS A 124 -4.91 -0.32 -27.72
CA LYS A 124 -6.06 0.26 -27.00
C LYS A 124 -5.64 0.91 -25.69
N THR A 125 -4.82 0.22 -24.90
CA THR A 125 -4.34 0.74 -23.60
C THR A 125 -3.41 1.96 -23.78
N PHE A 126 -2.66 2.02 -24.89
CA PHE A 126 -1.76 3.13 -25.20
C PHE A 126 -2.44 4.28 -25.98
N ALA A 127 -3.69 4.14 -26.36
CA ALA A 127 -4.37 5.13 -27.16
C ALA A 127 -4.43 6.47 -26.43
N SER A 128 -4.08 7.55 -27.15
CA SER A 128 -4.07 8.89 -26.60
C SER A 128 -5.46 9.53 -26.53
N ASN A 129 -6.43 8.95 -27.22
CA ASN A 129 -7.82 9.39 -27.27
C ASN A 129 -8.79 8.20 -27.33
N GLU A 130 -10.07 8.47 -27.05
CA GLU A 130 -11.10 7.45 -26.97
C GLU A 130 -11.43 6.82 -28.35
N ASN A 131 -11.33 7.58 -29.44
CA ASN A 131 -11.61 7.06 -30.78
C ASN A 131 -10.59 5.99 -31.18
N ASP A 132 -9.29 6.26 -30.99
CA ASP A 132 -8.22 5.29 -31.25
C ASP A 132 -8.37 4.04 -30.34
N ALA A 133 -8.78 4.23 -29.09
CA ALA A 133 -9.03 3.11 -28.18
C ALA A 133 -10.19 2.22 -28.66
N GLN A 134 -11.28 2.82 -29.14
CA GLN A 134 -12.45 2.10 -29.67
C GLN A 134 -12.11 1.40 -30.99
N GLU A 135 -11.35 2.01 -31.90
CA GLU A 135 -10.91 1.38 -33.14
C GLU A 135 -10.04 0.15 -32.88
N ASN A 136 -9.05 0.28 -31.97
CA ASN A 136 -8.19 -0.84 -31.60
C ASN A 136 -8.98 -1.97 -30.91
N ASP A 137 -10.00 -1.64 -30.09
CA ASP A 137 -10.86 -2.65 -29.46
C ASP A 137 -11.70 -3.39 -30.50
N LEU A 138 -12.23 -2.70 -31.49
CA LEU A 138 -12.98 -3.32 -32.59
C LEU A 138 -12.09 -4.29 -33.39
N ILE A 139 -10.86 -3.89 -33.72
CA ILE A 139 -9.92 -4.74 -34.44
C ILE A 139 -9.54 -5.96 -33.57
N ALA A 140 -9.26 -5.75 -32.30
CA ALA A 140 -9.00 -6.84 -31.35
C ALA A 140 -10.19 -7.84 -31.30
N GLN A 141 -11.43 -7.32 -31.36
CA GLN A 141 -12.63 -8.17 -31.39
C GLN A 141 -12.70 -9.04 -32.64
N ILE A 142 -12.41 -8.50 -33.82
CA ILE A 142 -12.40 -9.26 -35.08
C ILE A 142 -11.41 -10.42 -35.01
N TYR A 143 -10.19 -10.18 -34.54
CA TYR A 143 -9.19 -11.25 -34.38
C TYR A 143 -9.55 -12.23 -33.26
N ARG A 144 -10.22 -11.79 -32.21
CA ARG A 144 -10.72 -12.66 -31.15
C ARG A 144 -11.81 -13.62 -31.65
N ASP A 145 -12.71 -13.12 -32.45
CA ASP A 145 -13.76 -13.96 -33.09
C ASP A 145 -13.11 -15.04 -33.99
N SER A 146 -12.07 -14.67 -34.74
CA SER A 146 -11.27 -15.61 -35.53
C SER A 146 -10.55 -16.63 -34.66
N LEU A 147 -9.98 -16.23 -33.54
CA LEU A 147 -9.33 -17.09 -32.55
C LEU A 147 -10.32 -18.11 -31.97
N LEU A 148 -11.53 -17.67 -31.60
CA LEU A 148 -12.55 -18.50 -31.01
C LEU A 148 -13.10 -19.58 -31.98
N GLN A 149 -12.92 -19.39 -33.28
CA GLN A 149 -13.26 -20.41 -34.33
C GLN A 149 -12.18 -21.48 -34.49
N CYS A 150 -10.94 -21.24 -33.99
CA CYS A 150 -9.88 -22.25 -34.09
C CYS A 150 -10.13 -23.42 -33.13
N LYS A 151 -10.15 -24.67 -33.64
CA LYS A 151 -10.42 -25.87 -32.83
C LYS A 151 -9.33 -26.19 -31.81
N GLU A 152 -8.12 -25.76 -32.08
CA GLU A 152 -6.89 -26.02 -31.30
C GLU A 152 -6.83 -25.18 -29.99
N VAL A 153 -7.68 -24.18 -29.86
CA VAL A 153 -7.74 -23.39 -28.63
C VAL A 153 -8.33 -24.23 -27.50
N PRO A 154 -7.62 -24.44 -26.36
CA PRO A 154 -8.13 -25.19 -25.23
C PRO A 154 -9.43 -24.59 -24.68
N SER A 155 -10.30 -25.44 -24.12
CA SER A 155 -11.64 -25.02 -23.68
C SER A 155 -11.62 -23.92 -22.61
N ASN A 156 -10.68 -23.97 -21.66
CA ASN A 156 -10.49 -22.96 -20.64
C ASN A 156 -10.00 -21.62 -21.23
N VAL A 157 -9.07 -21.66 -22.20
CA VAL A 157 -8.60 -20.48 -22.92
C VAL A 157 -9.72 -19.89 -23.77
N ARG A 158 -10.48 -20.72 -24.47
CA ARG A 158 -11.65 -20.30 -25.24
C ARG A 158 -12.69 -19.61 -24.35
N ALA A 159 -13.01 -20.20 -23.21
CA ALA A 159 -13.94 -19.62 -22.24
C ALA A 159 -13.43 -18.26 -21.73
N PHE A 160 -12.15 -18.17 -21.36
CA PHE A 160 -11.54 -16.91 -20.94
C PHE A 160 -11.58 -15.85 -22.05
N MET A 161 -11.20 -16.23 -23.29
CA MET A 161 -11.17 -15.31 -24.44
C MET A 161 -12.57 -14.89 -24.93
N SER A 162 -13.65 -15.60 -24.55
CA SER A 162 -15.02 -15.16 -24.84
C SER A 162 -15.50 -14.03 -23.93
N ALA A 163 -14.93 -13.91 -22.74
CA ALA A 163 -15.36 -12.89 -21.75
C ALA A 163 -15.21 -11.46 -22.25
N PRO A 164 -14.09 -11.01 -22.87
CA PRO A 164 -13.98 -9.66 -23.43
C PRO A 164 -15.04 -9.33 -24.48
N THR A 165 -15.44 -10.30 -25.31
CA THR A 165 -16.56 -10.13 -26.26
C THR A 165 -17.88 -9.86 -25.54
N LEU A 166 -18.15 -10.61 -24.46
CA LEU A 166 -19.34 -10.40 -23.65
C LEU A 166 -19.32 -9.03 -22.96
N LEU A 167 -18.15 -8.61 -22.45
CA LEU A 167 -17.96 -7.28 -21.84
C LEU A 167 -18.18 -6.16 -22.86
N PHE A 168 -17.66 -6.32 -24.08
CA PHE A 168 -17.87 -5.38 -25.19
C PHE A 168 -19.37 -5.19 -25.46
N HIS A 169 -20.14 -6.29 -25.48
CA HIS A 169 -21.59 -6.26 -25.65
C HIS A 169 -22.38 -5.98 -24.36
N LYS A 170 -21.73 -5.57 -23.27
CA LYS A 170 -22.34 -5.26 -21.96
C LYS A 170 -23.10 -6.42 -21.33
N LYS A 171 -22.78 -7.67 -21.71
CA LYS A 171 -23.36 -8.91 -21.15
C LYS A 171 -22.59 -9.35 -19.91
N TYR A 172 -22.62 -8.50 -18.89
CA TYR A 172 -21.76 -8.63 -17.70
C TYR A 172 -22.01 -9.93 -16.92
N ASP A 173 -23.30 -10.32 -16.71
CA ASP A 173 -23.63 -11.52 -15.96
C ASP A 173 -23.12 -12.79 -16.63
N ASN A 174 -23.20 -12.86 -17.97
CA ASN A 174 -22.68 -13.97 -18.73
C ASN A 174 -21.13 -14.03 -18.65
N ALA A 175 -20.47 -12.86 -18.73
CA ALA A 175 -19.02 -12.78 -18.58
C ALA A 175 -18.59 -13.23 -17.17
N ILE A 176 -19.26 -12.77 -16.12
CA ILE A 176 -18.99 -13.16 -14.73
C ILE A 176 -19.16 -14.67 -14.55
N HIS A 177 -20.26 -15.26 -15.06
CA HIS A 177 -20.51 -16.70 -14.94
C HIS A 177 -19.39 -17.53 -15.57
N ILE A 178 -18.95 -17.17 -16.79
CA ILE A 178 -17.88 -17.89 -17.49
C ILE A 178 -16.55 -17.70 -16.76
N LEU A 179 -16.19 -16.46 -16.41
CA LEU A 179 -14.94 -16.15 -15.73
C LEU A 179 -14.85 -16.80 -14.34
N ASP A 180 -15.95 -16.87 -13.59
CA ASP A 180 -15.99 -17.53 -12.28
C ASP A 180 -15.76 -19.05 -12.40
N SER A 181 -16.36 -19.67 -13.43
CA SER A 181 -16.10 -21.09 -13.75
C SER A 181 -14.63 -21.34 -14.08
N VAL A 182 -14.04 -20.49 -14.92
CA VAL A 182 -12.62 -20.61 -15.29
C VAL A 182 -11.71 -20.34 -14.09
N TYR A 183 -12.03 -19.31 -13.28
CA TYR A 183 -11.28 -18.97 -12.07
C TYR A 183 -11.17 -20.15 -11.08
N LYS A 184 -12.25 -20.87 -10.87
CA LYS A 184 -12.31 -22.05 -9.98
C LYS A 184 -11.49 -23.23 -10.47
N SER A 185 -11.08 -23.27 -11.73
CA SER A 185 -10.22 -24.33 -12.30
C SER A 185 -8.73 -24.13 -12.01
N TYR A 186 -8.34 -22.96 -11.52
CA TYR A 186 -6.94 -22.64 -11.22
C TYR A 186 -6.65 -22.65 -9.73
N ALA A 187 -5.38 -22.90 -9.39
CA ALA A 187 -4.93 -22.79 -8.00
C ALA A 187 -5.09 -21.36 -7.49
N PRO A 188 -5.59 -21.15 -6.25
CA PRO A 188 -5.75 -19.83 -5.67
C PRO A 188 -4.45 -19.01 -5.72
N TYR A 189 -4.58 -17.77 -6.14
CA TYR A 189 -3.45 -16.82 -6.28
C TYR A 189 -2.34 -17.25 -7.25
N SER A 190 -2.57 -18.25 -8.11
CA SER A 190 -1.67 -18.49 -9.24
C SER A 190 -1.67 -17.29 -10.19
N ARG A 191 -0.67 -17.20 -11.07
CA ARG A 191 -0.59 -16.13 -12.07
C ARG A 191 -1.85 -16.07 -12.95
N ASP A 192 -2.32 -17.22 -13.42
CA ASP A 192 -3.53 -17.31 -14.25
C ASP A 192 -4.79 -16.93 -13.48
N ALA A 193 -4.92 -17.39 -12.22
CA ALA A 193 -6.01 -16.97 -11.36
C ALA A 193 -6.02 -15.44 -11.15
N GLY A 194 -4.85 -14.81 -11.05
CA GLY A 194 -4.70 -13.36 -10.96
C GLY A 194 -5.21 -12.61 -12.19
N ILE A 195 -4.90 -13.12 -13.39
CA ILE A 195 -5.35 -12.58 -14.68
C ILE A 195 -6.87 -12.69 -14.79
N ILE A 196 -7.43 -13.85 -14.43
CA ILE A 196 -8.89 -14.06 -14.48
C ILE A 196 -9.60 -13.19 -13.44
N ALA A 197 -9.02 -13.03 -12.25
CA ALA A 197 -9.55 -12.14 -11.22
C ALA A 197 -9.59 -10.68 -11.70
N TYR A 198 -8.57 -10.21 -12.44
CA TYR A 198 -8.61 -8.89 -13.08
C TYR A 198 -9.81 -8.76 -14.03
N SER A 199 -10.05 -9.78 -14.88
CA SER A 199 -11.16 -9.78 -15.81
C SER A 199 -12.53 -9.82 -15.10
N LEU A 200 -12.63 -10.57 -13.99
CA LEU A 200 -13.81 -10.57 -13.11
C LEU A 200 -14.05 -9.19 -12.51
N ALA A 201 -13.00 -8.54 -11.99
CA ALA A 201 -13.10 -7.19 -11.46
C ALA A 201 -13.62 -6.19 -12.50
N SER A 202 -13.12 -6.28 -13.75
CA SER A 202 -13.59 -5.45 -14.88
C SER A 202 -15.06 -5.73 -15.24
N ALA A 203 -15.51 -6.99 -15.15
CA ALA A 203 -16.91 -7.34 -15.38
C ALA A 203 -17.82 -6.77 -14.28
N TYR A 204 -17.42 -6.85 -13.01
CA TYR A 204 -18.14 -6.25 -11.90
C TYR A 204 -18.14 -4.72 -11.94
N GLN A 205 -17.04 -4.12 -12.44
CA GLN A 205 -16.98 -2.66 -12.70
C GLN A 205 -18.04 -2.25 -13.71
N GLY A 206 -18.17 -2.98 -14.81
CA GLY A 206 -19.21 -2.73 -15.82
C GLY A 206 -20.65 -2.89 -15.27
N LYS A 207 -20.83 -3.75 -14.27
CA LYS A 207 -22.09 -3.98 -13.56
C LYS A 207 -22.35 -2.94 -12.44
N ASN A 208 -21.39 -2.06 -12.13
CA ASN A 208 -21.40 -1.14 -10.98
C ASN A 208 -21.46 -1.85 -9.61
N ASP A 209 -20.98 -3.07 -9.50
CA ASP A 209 -20.83 -3.82 -8.26
C ASP A 209 -19.45 -3.51 -7.64
N SER A 210 -19.37 -2.44 -6.86
CA SER A 210 -18.12 -1.95 -6.29
C SER A 210 -17.49 -2.92 -5.30
N GLU A 211 -18.27 -3.70 -4.57
CA GLU A 211 -17.77 -4.65 -3.57
C GLU A 211 -16.99 -5.78 -4.25
N ASN A 212 -17.62 -6.45 -5.21
CA ASN A 212 -16.97 -7.53 -5.94
C ASN A 212 -15.83 -7.01 -6.84
N MET A 213 -15.97 -5.82 -7.42
CA MET A 213 -14.90 -5.16 -8.18
C MET A 213 -13.63 -5.01 -7.32
N ILE A 214 -13.74 -4.41 -6.13
CA ILE A 214 -12.61 -4.21 -5.22
C ILE A 214 -12.04 -5.56 -4.77
N LYS A 215 -12.89 -6.52 -4.42
CA LYS A 215 -12.49 -7.88 -4.02
C LYS A 215 -11.61 -8.54 -5.09
N TYR A 216 -12.04 -8.55 -6.34
CA TYR A 216 -11.31 -9.25 -7.40
C TYR A 216 -10.07 -8.49 -7.87
N PHE A 217 -10.05 -7.14 -7.87
CA PHE A 217 -8.81 -6.40 -8.04
C PHE A 217 -7.82 -6.67 -6.90
N ALA A 218 -8.29 -6.83 -5.65
CA ALA A 218 -7.41 -7.20 -4.54
C ALA A 218 -6.83 -8.61 -4.70
N ILE A 219 -7.63 -9.59 -5.14
CA ILE A 219 -7.15 -10.95 -5.45
C ILE A 219 -6.08 -10.91 -6.54
N SER A 220 -6.34 -10.18 -7.63
CA SER A 220 -5.38 -10.03 -8.73
C SER A 220 -4.07 -9.37 -8.25
N ALA A 221 -4.15 -8.27 -7.51
CA ALA A 221 -2.97 -7.60 -6.97
C ALA A 221 -2.16 -8.49 -6.00
N ILE A 222 -2.85 -9.30 -5.18
CA ILE A 222 -2.20 -10.27 -4.28
C ILE A 222 -1.51 -11.35 -5.11
N SER A 223 -2.15 -11.88 -6.15
CA SER A 223 -1.57 -12.87 -7.06
C SER A 223 -0.28 -12.34 -7.70
N ASP A 224 -0.30 -11.12 -8.22
CA ASP A 224 0.89 -10.48 -8.80
C ASP A 224 2.05 -10.41 -7.79
N VAL A 225 1.78 -9.95 -6.57
CA VAL A 225 2.80 -9.86 -5.53
C VAL A 225 3.36 -11.23 -5.15
N LEU A 226 2.51 -12.24 -4.99
CA LEU A 226 2.91 -13.61 -4.61
C LEU A 226 3.76 -14.29 -5.70
N ASN A 227 3.48 -13.98 -6.97
CA ASN A 227 4.22 -14.49 -8.12
C ASN A 227 5.43 -13.61 -8.50
N GLY A 228 5.74 -12.58 -7.70
CA GLY A 228 6.85 -11.66 -7.95
C GLY A 228 6.68 -10.80 -9.20
N ALA A 229 5.46 -10.66 -9.73
CA ALA A 229 5.19 -9.79 -10.86
C ALA A 229 5.32 -8.31 -10.45
N ARG A 230 5.96 -7.53 -11.31
CA ARG A 230 6.13 -6.08 -11.14
C ARG A 230 5.18 -5.26 -12.03
N GLU A 231 4.58 -5.89 -13.01
CA GLU A 231 3.53 -5.27 -13.81
C GLU A 231 2.17 -5.44 -13.12
N ASN A 232 1.95 -4.65 -12.06
CA ASN A 232 0.79 -4.80 -11.17
C ASN A 232 -0.26 -3.71 -11.46
N PHE A 233 -1.06 -3.91 -12.51
CA PHE A 233 -2.17 -3.02 -12.87
C PHE A 233 -3.24 -2.94 -11.78
N SER A 234 -3.55 -4.08 -11.16
CA SER A 234 -4.61 -4.17 -10.16
C SER A 234 -4.29 -3.36 -8.91
N LEU A 235 -3.02 -3.31 -8.49
CA LEU A 235 -2.60 -2.52 -7.34
C LEU A 235 -2.75 -1.01 -7.59
N LYS A 236 -2.47 -0.55 -8.82
CA LYS A 236 -2.69 0.83 -9.24
C LYS A 236 -4.17 1.21 -9.19
N ILE A 237 -5.05 0.34 -9.74
CA ILE A 237 -6.50 0.57 -9.71
C ILE A 237 -7.01 0.59 -8.27
N LEU A 238 -6.57 -0.35 -7.42
CA LEU A 238 -6.91 -0.36 -6.00
C LEU A 238 -6.46 0.91 -5.28
N ALA A 239 -5.27 1.42 -5.59
CA ALA A 239 -4.78 2.66 -4.99
C ALA A 239 -5.72 3.83 -5.32
N LYS A 240 -6.20 3.91 -6.57
CA LYS A 240 -7.19 4.91 -7.00
C LYS A 240 -8.51 4.76 -6.23
N LEU A 241 -9.08 3.56 -6.20
CA LEU A 241 -10.37 3.30 -5.53
C LEU A 241 -10.30 3.59 -4.02
N ILE A 242 -9.20 3.23 -3.37
CA ILE A 242 -8.96 3.51 -1.95
C ILE A 242 -8.77 5.01 -1.70
N PHE A 243 -8.12 5.72 -2.62
CA PHE A 243 -7.99 7.17 -2.54
C PHE A 243 -9.36 7.86 -2.62
N GLU A 244 -10.21 7.44 -3.57
CA GLU A 244 -11.59 7.93 -3.73
C GLU A 244 -12.47 7.64 -2.49
N SER A 245 -12.16 6.57 -1.74
CA SER A 245 -12.81 6.26 -0.45
C SER A 245 -12.28 7.07 0.74
N GLY A 246 -11.24 7.91 0.55
CA GLY A 246 -10.66 8.79 1.56
C GLY A 246 -9.51 8.19 2.37
N ASP A 247 -9.09 6.95 2.14
CA ASP A 247 -7.93 6.35 2.82
C ASP A 247 -6.63 6.70 2.09
N ILE A 248 -6.16 7.91 2.33
CA ILE A 248 -4.97 8.48 1.69
C ILE A 248 -3.71 7.66 2.01
N ASP A 249 -3.58 7.14 3.24
CA ASP A 249 -2.37 6.41 3.67
C ASP A 249 -2.20 5.10 2.91
N ARG A 250 -3.27 4.29 2.79
CA ARG A 250 -3.23 3.04 2.02
C ARG A 250 -3.11 3.32 0.53
N ALA A 251 -3.80 4.32 0.02
CA ALA A 251 -3.72 4.72 -1.38
C ALA A 251 -2.29 5.10 -1.77
N TYR A 252 -1.63 5.95 -0.97
CA TYR A 252 -0.24 6.34 -1.17
C TYR A 252 0.70 5.14 -1.17
N LYS A 253 0.56 4.26 -0.16
CA LYS A 253 1.39 3.06 -0.04
C LYS A 253 1.25 2.14 -1.25
N TYR A 254 0.02 1.93 -1.75
CA TYR A 254 -0.25 1.04 -2.88
C TYR A 254 0.25 1.66 -4.18
N MET A 255 -0.02 2.95 -4.39
CA MET A 255 0.42 3.65 -5.59
C MET A 255 1.94 3.75 -5.68
N LYS A 256 2.62 4.06 -4.57
CA LYS A 256 4.08 4.07 -4.49
C LYS A 256 4.67 2.71 -4.88
N ASN A 257 4.14 1.61 -4.32
CA ASN A 257 4.60 0.27 -4.67
C ASN A 257 4.35 -0.08 -6.15
N ALA A 258 3.19 0.29 -6.70
CA ALA A 258 2.87 0.05 -8.10
C ALA A 258 3.79 0.85 -9.04
N MET A 259 4.12 2.09 -8.68
CA MET A 259 5.03 2.95 -9.43
C MET A 259 6.48 2.43 -9.40
N GLU A 260 7.00 2.07 -8.22
CA GLU A 260 8.32 1.48 -8.06
C GLU A 260 8.45 0.18 -8.89
N ASP A 261 7.43 -0.66 -8.86
CA ASP A 261 7.38 -1.90 -9.65
C ASP A 261 7.34 -1.64 -11.14
N ALA A 262 6.53 -0.70 -11.61
CA ALA A 262 6.43 -0.34 -13.02
C ALA A 262 7.78 0.17 -13.57
N ILE A 263 8.50 0.99 -12.79
CA ILE A 263 9.84 1.47 -13.13
C ILE A 263 10.83 0.30 -13.22
N LEU A 264 10.86 -0.58 -12.23
CA LEU A 264 11.76 -1.74 -12.18
C LEU A 264 11.46 -2.76 -13.29
N CYS A 265 10.21 -2.86 -13.72
CA CYS A 265 9.76 -3.70 -14.82
C CYS A 265 10.11 -3.10 -16.21
N ASN A 266 10.39 -1.80 -16.28
CA ASN A 266 10.39 -0.98 -17.50
C ASN A 266 9.04 -1.07 -18.25
N ALA A 267 7.95 -1.02 -17.48
CA ALA A 267 6.57 -1.04 -17.99
C ALA A 267 6.14 0.39 -18.32
N ARG A 268 6.53 0.90 -19.49
CA ARG A 268 6.38 2.32 -19.90
C ARG A 268 4.97 2.88 -19.70
N ILE A 269 3.93 2.14 -20.11
CA ILE A 269 2.54 2.59 -19.95
C ILE A 269 2.18 2.72 -18.50
N ASN A 270 2.42 1.65 -17.73
CA ASN A 270 2.11 1.65 -16.30
C ASN A 270 2.83 2.79 -15.59
N THR A 271 4.06 3.10 -16.00
CA THR A 271 4.82 4.21 -15.45
C THR A 271 4.17 5.55 -15.78
N ILE A 272 3.73 5.78 -17.03
CA ILE A 272 3.08 7.02 -17.44
C ILE A 272 1.74 7.20 -16.70
N GLU A 273 0.86 6.20 -16.77
CA GLU A 273 -0.45 6.26 -16.12
C GLU A 273 -0.37 6.33 -14.58
N ALA A 274 0.63 5.66 -13.99
CA ALA A 274 0.85 5.73 -12.56
C ALA A 274 1.43 7.08 -12.12
N SER A 275 2.25 7.75 -12.97
CA SER A 275 2.90 9.02 -12.65
C SER A 275 1.90 10.11 -12.30
N ASP A 276 0.90 10.34 -13.14
CA ASP A 276 -0.08 11.41 -12.93
C ASP A 276 -0.88 11.18 -11.65
N MET A 277 -1.33 9.95 -11.47
CA MET A 277 -2.09 9.57 -10.27
C MET A 277 -1.20 9.56 -9.02
N TYR A 278 0.07 9.14 -9.14
CA TYR A 278 1.03 9.16 -8.03
C TYR A 278 1.24 10.58 -7.53
N LEU A 279 1.50 11.53 -8.43
CA LEU A 279 1.70 12.94 -8.07
C LEU A 279 0.49 13.52 -7.32
N PHE A 280 -0.71 13.16 -7.75
CA PHE A 280 -1.94 13.62 -7.10
C PHE A 280 -2.12 13.03 -5.70
N ILE A 281 -1.93 11.72 -5.55
CA ILE A 281 -2.04 11.02 -4.26
C ILE A 281 -0.91 11.44 -3.32
N ASP A 282 0.32 11.59 -3.83
CA ASP A 282 1.47 12.05 -3.05
C ASP A 282 1.23 13.46 -2.48
N LYS A 283 0.73 14.37 -3.30
CA LYS A 283 0.38 15.73 -2.83
C LYS A 283 -0.65 15.69 -1.69
N ALA A 284 -1.71 14.90 -1.85
CA ALA A 284 -2.72 14.75 -0.80
C ALA A 284 -2.14 14.12 0.49
N PHE A 285 -1.24 13.16 0.35
CA PHE A 285 -0.52 12.55 1.47
C PHE A 285 0.39 13.54 2.17
N GLN A 286 1.18 14.32 1.43
CA GLN A 286 2.06 15.37 1.99
C GLN A 286 1.27 16.45 2.73
N GLU A 287 0.13 16.89 2.18
CA GLU A 287 -0.76 17.84 2.87
C GLU A 287 -1.31 17.27 4.16
N LYS A 288 -1.73 16.00 4.17
CA LYS A 288 -2.18 15.32 5.39
C LYS A 288 -1.09 15.23 6.46
N GLU A 289 0.13 14.82 6.09
CA GLU A 289 1.26 14.73 7.01
C GLU A 289 1.66 16.10 7.54
N LYS A 290 1.65 17.15 6.70
CA LYS A 290 1.89 18.53 7.12
C LYS A 290 0.86 18.99 8.17
N ASN A 291 -0.42 18.74 7.92
CA ASN A 291 -1.49 19.12 8.85
C ASN A 291 -1.36 18.36 10.18
N LYS A 292 -1.03 17.08 10.14
CA LYS A 292 -0.75 16.26 11.32
C LYS A 292 0.44 16.80 12.11
N PHE A 293 1.53 17.17 11.43
CA PHE A 293 2.70 17.78 12.07
C PHE A 293 2.35 19.12 12.75
N ILE A 294 1.59 20.00 12.08
CA ILE A 294 1.12 21.25 12.64
C ILE A 294 0.27 21.00 13.90
N THR A 295 -0.65 20.04 13.85
CA THR A 295 -1.50 19.68 14.98
C THR A 295 -0.69 19.19 16.18
N ILE A 296 0.28 18.30 15.94
CA ILE A 296 1.19 17.82 17.01
C ILE A 296 2.01 18.97 17.60
N THR A 297 2.51 19.89 16.77
CA THR A 297 3.27 21.05 17.22
C THR A 297 2.42 21.97 18.10
N ILE A 298 1.17 22.24 17.72
CA ILE A 298 0.24 23.05 18.52
C ILE A 298 -0.02 22.37 19.88
N LEU A 299 -0.24 21.06 19.90
CA LEU A 299 -0.46 20.31 21.15
C LEU A 299 0.76 20.35 22.06
N LEU A 300 1.97 20.24 21.52
CA LEU A 300 3.22 20.36 22.29
C LEU A 300 3.39 21.76 22.89
N VAL A 301 3.12 22.81 22.11
CA VAL A 301 3.17 24.20 22.62
C VAL A 301 2.15 24.41 23.73
N ALA A 302 0.92 23.93 23.58
CA ALA A 302 -0.10 24.00 24.62
C ALA A 302 0.30 23.24 25.89
N LEU A 303 0.90 22.06 25.76
CA LEU A 303 1.42 21.29 26.91
C LEU A 303 2.54 22.04 27.63
N CYS A 304 3.49 22.62 26.90
CA CYS A 304 4.55 23.46 27.48
C CYS A 304 3.96 24.66 28.28
N PHE A 305 2.94 25.30 27.73
CA PHE A 305 2.25 26.39 28.41
C PHE A 305 1.60 25.95 29.72
N VAL A 306 0.92 24.81 29.73
CA VAL A 306 0.35 24.22 30.97
C VAL A 306 1.43 23.90 31.99
N CYS A 307 2.56 23.34 31.57
CA CYS A 307 3.69 23.07 32.45
C CYS A 307 4.25 24.33 33.09
N ILE A 308 4.37 25.41 32.32
CA ILE A 308 4.82 26.72 32.84
C ILE A 308 3.84 27.26 33.90
N LEU A 309 2.53 27.17 33.65
CA LEU A 309 1.50 27.56 34.61
C LEU A 309 1.57 26.75 35.89
N LEU A 310 1.71 25.43 35.79
CA LEU A 310 1.86 24.56 36.96
C LEU A 310 3.13 24.87 37.76
N CYS A 311 4.26 25.14 37.10
CA CYS A 311 5.48 25.59 37.78
C CYS A 311 5.28 26.93 38.51
N ALA A 312 4.61 27.89 37.88
CA ALA A 312 4.29 29.18 38.52
C ALA A 312 3.39 29.00 39.74
N LEU A 313 2.34 28.19 39.64
CA LEU A 313 1.47 27.83 40.77
C LEU A 313 2.24 27.12 41.89
N PHE A 314 3.11 26.20 41.56
CA PHE A 314 3.95 25.50 42.54
C PHE A 314 4.88 26.48 43.31
N ILE A 315 5.50 27.41 42.59
CA ILE A 315 6.34 28.47 43.20
C ILE A 315 5.49 29.33 44.14
N GLN A 316 4.29 29.70 43.73
CA GLN A 316 3.35 30.50 44.51
C GLN A 316 2.91 29.77 45.79
N LEU A 317 2.55 28.51 45.68
CA LEU A 317 2.18 27.65 46.82
C LEU A 317 3.36 27.50 47.81
N LYS A 318 4.58 27.30 47.31
CA LYS A 318 5.78 27.20 48.12
C LYS A 318 6.06 28.51 48.86
N LYS A 319 5.83 29.68 48.22
CA LYS A 319 5.94 30.99 48.84
C LYS A 319 4.88 31.20 49.92
N GLN A 320 3.63 30.77 49.68
CA GLN A 320 2.55 30.83 50.68
C GLN A 320 2.85 29.92 51.88
N LYS A 321 3.29 28.67 51.65
CA LYS A 321 3.68 27.76 52.72
C LYS A 321 4.75 28.36 53.63
N ARG A 322 5.80 28.97 53.07
CA ARG A 322 6.85 29.65 53.85
C ARG A 322 6.30 30.82 54.71
N LYS A 323 5.36 31.63 54.17
CA LYS A 323 4.72 32.70 54.95
C LYS A 323 3.90 32.15 56.12
N VAL A 324 3.17 31.02 55.90
CA VAL A 324 2.40 30.36 56.96
C VAL A 324 3.33 29.79 58.04
N GLU A 325 4.44 29.17 57.65
CA GLU A 325 5.45 28.65 58.58
C GLU A 325 6.04 29.80 59.46
N GLN A 326 6.42 30.93 58.83
CA GLN A 326 6.92 32.09 59.53
C GLN A 326 5.87 32.73 60.52
N ALA A 327 4.60 32.74 60.04
CA ALA A 327 3.51 33.24 60.90
C ALA A 327 3.26 32.31 62.10
N ASN A 328 3.32 31.02 61.92
CA ASN A 328 3.19 30.03 63.00
C ASN A 328 4.35 30.10 63.99
N GLU A 329 5.60 30.29 63.51
CA GLU A 329 6.75 30.45 64.35
C GLU A 329 6.58 31.74 65.21
N SER A 330 6.17 32.87 64.60
CA SER A 330 5.89 34.13 65.33
C SER A 330 4.74 33.95 66.30
N LEU A 331 3.68 33.27 65.95
CA LEU A 331 2.56 32.99 66.85
C LEU A 331 2.99 32.11 68.05
N SER A 332 3.81 31.13 67.82
CA SER A 332 4.37 30.26 68.85
C SER A 332 5.24 31.07 69.85
N TYR A 333 6.06 31.99 69.32
CA TYR A 333 6.86 32.89 70.16
C TYR A 333 5.98 33.78 70.99
N HIS A 334 4.96 34.41 70.45
CA HIS A 334 4.03 35.27 71.22
C HIS A 334 3.20 34.47 72.24
N LEU A 335 2.80 33.24 71.93
CA LEU A 335 2.13 32.38 72.92
C LEU A 335 3.04 32.07 74.11
N TYR A 336 4.32 31.82 73.85
CA TYR A 336 5.31 31.58 74.89
C TYR A 336 5.49 32.84 75.76
N GLU A 337 5.60 34.03 75.17
CA GLU A 337 5.67 35.31 75.95
C GLU A 337 4.43 35.52 76.82
N ILE A 338 3.21 35.26 76.26
CA ILE A 338 1.96 35.39 77.04
C ILE A 338 1.93 34.40 78.20
N GLN A 339 2.39 33.14 77.98
CA GLN A 339 2.46 32.15 79.04
C GLN A 339 3.43 32.61 80.20
N GLN A 340 4.57 33.14 79.85
CA GLN A 340 5.50 33.69 80.83
C GLN A 340 4.89 34.85 81.58
N MET A 341 4.24 35.80 80.90
CA MET A 341 3.60 36.94 81.50
C MET A 341 2.45 36.52 82.43
N ASN A 342 1.66 35.51 82.02
CA ASN A 342 0.61 34.96 82.90
C ASN A 342 1.16 34.25 84.13
N SER A 343 2.31 33.58 84.02
CA SER A 343 3.01 33.00 85.20
C SER A 343 3.47 34.07 86.16
N ILE A 344 4.10 35.14 85.66
CA ILE A 344 4.54 36.28 86.47
C ILE A 344 3.34 36.98 87.14
N LEU A 345 2.22 37.11 86.40
CA LEU A 345 1.00 37.69 86.92
C LEU A 345 0.38 36.86 88.05
N ALA A 346 0.40 35.49 87.85
CA ALA A 346 -0.07 34.55 88.90
C ALA A 346 0.79 34.63 90.16
N ASP A 347 2.11 34.72 90.02
CA ASP A 347 3.02 34.87 91.12
C ASP A 347 2.82 36.21 91.84
N ASN A 348 2.67 37.30 91.11
CA ASN A 348 2.35 38.64 91.68
C ASN A 348 0.99 38.65 92.39
N ASN A 349 -0.01 37.99 91.85
CA ASN A 349 -1.33 37.84 92.47
C ASN A 349 -1.22 37.05 93.78
N LYS A 350 -0.46 35.98 93.79
CA LYS A 350 -0.20 35.21 95.01
C LYS A 350 0.49 36.03 96.09
N ILE A 351 1.53 36.76 95.71
CA ILE A 351 2.21 37.70 96.60
C ILE A 351 1.24 38.74 97.14
N LYS A 352 0.36 39.24 96.28
CA LYS A 352 -0.66 40.23 96.69
C LYS A 352 -1.67 39.65 97.69
N GLU A 353 -2.11 38.42 97.47
CA GLU A 353 -2.98 37.71 98.41
C GLU A 353 -2.30 37.44 99.73
N GLU A 354 -1.02 37.04 99.71
CA GLU A 354 -0.24 36.91 100.99
C GLU A 354 -0.11 38.23 101.72
N TYR A 355 0.16 39.36 101.01
CA TYR A 355 0.18 40.66 101.61
C TYR A 355 -1.18 41.09 102.19
N VAL A 356 -2.27 40.82 101.48
CA VAL A 356 -3.62 41.10 101.95
C VAL A 356 -3.96 40.29 103.21
N GLY A 357 -3.55 39.00 103.19
CA GLY A 357 -3.68 38.10 104.35
C GLY A 357 -2.93 38.61 105.55
N LEU A 358 -1.63 38.99 105.40
CA LEU A 358 -0.84 39.58 106.45
C LEU A 358 -1.43 40.92 106.94
N TYR A 359 -1.99 41.74 106.05
CA TYR A 359 -2.64 42.99 106.45
C TYR A 359 -3.93 42.74 107.24
N MET A 360 -4.72 41.72 106.85
CA MET A 360 -5.92 41.30 107.60
C MET A 360 -5.55 40.77 109.01
N ASP A 361 -4.52 39.87 109.03
CA ASP A 361 -4.02 39.41 110.37
C ASP A 361 -3.51 40.52 111.29
N CYS A 362 -2.80 41.48 110.70
CA CYS A 362 -2.40 42.69 111.45
C CYS A 362 -3.60 43.52 111.94
N LEU A 363 -4.65 43.68 111.15
CA LEU A 363 -5.86 44.42 111.53
C LEU A 363 -6.68 43.66 112.60
N LEU A 364 -6.75 42.36 112.52
CA LEU A 364 -7.38 41.52 113.56
C LEU A 364 -6.62 41.61 114.90
N TYR A 365 -5.29 41.61 114.84
CA TYR A 365 -4.45 41.75 116.05
C TYR A 365 -4.57 43.15 116.71
N THR A 366 -4.81 44.17 115.87
CA THR A 366 -5.00 45.53 116.41
C THR A 366 -6.42 45.77 116.93
N SER A 367 -7.43 44.97 116.43
CA SER A 367 -8.79 45.01 116.96
C SER A 367 -8.91 44.27 118.31
N ASP A 368 -8.24 43.15 118.46
CA ASP A 368 -8.20 42.40 119.74
C ASP A 368 -7.42 43.16 120.88
N ALA A 369 -6.49 44.04 120.46
CA ALA A 369 -5.75 44.90 121.43
C ALA A 369 -6.48 46.20 121.80
N ALA A 370 -7.67 46.47 121.24
CA ALA A 370 -8.49 47.63 121.57
C ALA A 370 -9.70 47.27 122.46
N ASP A 371 -9.87 45.91 122.69
CA ASP A 371 -10.95 45.44 123.58
C ASP A 371 -10.44 44.93 124.97
N GLU A 372 -9.15 45.17 125.30
CA GLU A 372 -8.60 45.06 126.64
C GLU A 372 -8.38 46.50 127.18
#